data_bb9a5413234385965a97c081e5b65dc0
#
_entry.id   bb9a5413234385965a97c081e5b65dc0
#
_cell.length_a   1.000
_cell.length_b   1.000
_cell.length_c   1.000
_cell.angle_alpha   90.00
_cell.angle_beta   90.00
_cell.angle_gamma   90.00
#
_symmetry.space_group_name_H-M   'P 1'
#
loop_
_entity.id
_entity.type
_entity.pdbx_description
1 polymer ?
#
loop_
_entity_poly.entity_id
_entity_poly.type
_entity_poly.pdbx_seq_one_letter_code
_entity_poly.pdbx_strand_id
1 'polypeptide(L)'
;MSGEPQIHSGVTDEFAWNAALNPLPEAADVAIIGGGIIGSSAAYFLARSGVSVALFEKGRIAGEQSGRNWGWVRQQCRSPVELPLMMQSLRLWKELPAQLGEDVGFRQGGTLYLAENAKELDALGEWLSVAQEHALDTRIIAGRELKGVFAASGRWAGALYTASDGRAEPSRAARAIARGAARAGARIFGVTAVRGIETAAGRISAVVTEHGRVATRAVVCAAGAWTRLFCGSLGIRVPQLPVLGTVARTAPAPQLLDGQAWSPAVAIRRRADGGYTIAHGHSSLHSIIPASFRYAAKFLPAFREGHDSLRLSIGGDFFHALATPSRWPLDRVSPFERERVLNPRPEVRVLRQMRTAIDRWIPELSAVPFVESWGGMIEASPDVLPIISPVDAIGDFYVATGFSGHGFGIGPGAGKLIAGMVSGTADPAALAGFRLGRFFDGSPIVPGPAI
;
A
#
# COMPACT_ATOMS: atom_id res chain seq x y z
N MET A 1 -10.28 27.56 -1.13
CA MET A 1 -11.25 26.88 -0.26
C MET A 1 -10.67 25.52 0.06
N SER A 2 -10.25 25.33 1.31
CA SER A 2 -9.58 24.13 1.83
C SER A 2 -10.65 23.15 2.34
N GLY A 3 -11.36 22.49 1.41
CA GLY A 3 -12.21 21.38 1.79
C GLY A 3 -11.33 20.16 2.12
N GLU A 4 -11.55 19.53 3.27
CA GLU A 4 -11.02 18.18 3.51
C GLU A 4 -11.44 17.27 2.35
N PRO A 5 -10.53 16.40 1.86
CA PRO A 5 -10.89 15.48 0.78
C PRO A 5 -12.12 14.66 1.16
N GLN A 6 -13.19 14.76 0.39
CA GLN A 6 -14.48 14.10 0.66
C GLN A 6 -14.42 12.56 0.68
N ILE A 7 -13.30 11.95 0.27
CA ILE A 7 -13.08 10.49 0.38
C ILE A 7 -13.37 9.99 1.80
N HIS A 8 -13.33 10.87 2.79
CA HIS A 8 -13.41 10.49 4.20
C HIS A 8 -14.31 11.39 5.06
N SER A 9 -14.92 12.46 4.52
CA SER A 9 -15.86 13.28 5.26
C SER A 9 -17.25 12.63 5.24
N GLY A 10 -17.77 12.30 6.42
CA GLY A 10 -19.17 11.85 6.59
C GLY A 10 -19.41 10.33 6.69
N VAL A 11 -18.39 9.48 6.55
CA VAL A 11 -18.53 8.05 6.84
C VAL A 11 -18.20 7.82 8.31
N THR A 12 -19.20 7.57 9.15
CA THR A 12 -18.96 7.01 10.49
C THR A 12 -18.18 5.72 10.33
N ASP A 13 -17.05 5.59 11.05
CA ASP A 13 -16.29 4.35 11.05
C ASP A 13 -17.10 3.28 11.79
N GLU A 14 -17.62 2.30 11.06
CA GLU A 14 -18.40 1.17 11.60
C GLU A 14 -17.63 0.35 12.64
N PHE A 15 -16.30 0.50 12.66
CA PHE A 15 -15.39 -0.14 13.61
C PHE A 15 -14.92 0.81 14.72
N ALA A 16 -15.42 2.05 14.79
CA ALA A 16 -15.04 2.96 15.86
C ALA A 16 -15.32 2.31 17.21
N TRP A 17 -14.29 2.31 18.08
CA TRP A 17 -14.39 1.67 19.38
C TRP A 17 -15.48 2.29 20.25
N ASN A 18 -16.28 1.43 20.86
CA ASN A 18 -17.30 1.77 21.82
C ASN A 18 -17.27 0.72 22.94
N ALA A 19 -16.91 1.13 24.15
CA ALA A 19 -16.75 0.22 25.27
C ALA A 19 -18.03 -0.59 25.62
N ALA A 20 -19.21 -0.01 25.43
CA ALA A 20 -20.47 -0.66 25.72
C ALA A 20 -20.87 -1.70 24.67
N LEU A 21 -20.52 -1.43 23.39
CA LEU A 21 -20.93 -2.31 22.28
C LEU A 21 -19.84 -3.31 21.89
N ASN A 22 -18.57 -2.94 22.04
CA ASN A 22 -17.42 -3.77 21.68
C ASN A 22 -16.27 -3.57 22.70
N PRO A 23 -16.40 -4.09 23.95
CA PRO A 23 -15.36 -3.98 24.97
C PRO A 23 -14.07 -4.66 24.48
N LEU A 24 -12.90 -4.18 24.96
CA LEU A 24 -11.64 -4.87 24.66
C LEU A 24 -11.67 -6.31 25.17
N PRO A 25 -11.13 -7.29 24.42
CA PRO A 25 -10.98 -8.65 24.93
C PRO A 25 -9.90 -8.69 26.02
N GLU A 26 -10.04 -9.59 26.97
CA GLU A 26 -8.97 -9.88 27.92
C GLU A 26 -7.73 -10.46 27.21
N ALA A 27 -7.98 -11.30 26.19
CA ALA A 27 -6.94 -11.94 25.40
C ALA A 27 -7.36 -12.18 23.94
N ALA A 28 -6.36 -12.29 23.07
CA ALA A 28 -6.48 -12.79 21.70
C ALA A 28 -5.21 -13.61 21.35
N ASP A 29 -5.30 -14.58 20.46
CA ASP A 29 -4.10 -15.31 20.00
C ASP A 29 -3.12 -14.38 19.28
N VAL A 30 -3.66 -13.51 18.41
CA VAL A 30 -2.89 -12.59 17.59
C VAL A 30 -3.46 -11.18 17.70
N ALA A 31 -2.62 -10.22 18.03
CA ALA A 31 -2.93 -8.79 17.93
C ALA A 31 -2.34 -8.24 16.62
N ILE A 32 -3.15 -7.50 15.85
CA ILE A 32 -2.72 -6.85 14.60
C ILE A 32 -2.76 -5.33 14.80
N ILE A 33 -1.66 -4.66 14.51
CA ILE A 33 -1.52 -3.21 14.61
C ILE A 33 -1.62 -2.61 13.21
N GLY A 34 -2.71 -1.89 12.92
CA GLY A 34 -2.99 -1.23 11.65
C GLY A 34 -4.11 -1.89 10.85
N GLY A 35 -5.15 -1.09 10.56
CA GLY A 35 -6.35 -1.47 9.79
C GLY A 35 -6.26 -1.13 8.30
N GLY A 36 -5.06 -1.11 7.73
CA GLY A 36 -4.84 -1.05 6.28
C GLY A 36 -5.19 -2.38 5.60
N ILE A 37 -5.05 -2.43 4.27
CA ILE A 37 -5.35 -3.64 3.49
C ILE A 37 -4.52 -4.85 3.96
N ILE A 38 -3.28 -4.64 4.39
CA ILE A 38 -2.38 -5.70 4.85
C ILE A 38 -2.89 -6.30 6.16
N GLY A 39 -3.11 -5.45 7.19
CA GLY A 39 -3.61 -5.91 8.49
C GLY A 39 -5.01 -6.51 8.40
N SER A 40 -5.92 -5.90 7.63
CA SER A 40 -7.27 -6.42 7.41
C SER A 40 -7.25 -7.78 6.69
N SER A 41 -6.37 -7.95 5.69
CA SER A 41 -6.22 -9.24 5.01
C SER A 41 -5.60 -10.31 5.91
N ALA A 42 -4.59 -9.97 6.70
CA ALA A 42 -4.01 -10.89 7.69
C ALA A 42 -5.06 -11.31 8.73
N ALA A 43 -5.85 -10.36 9.25
CA ALA A 43 -6.96 -10.65 10.16
C ALA A 43 -7.98 -11.60 9.54
N TYR A 44 -8.35 -11.37 8.27
CA TYR A 44 -9.30 -12.20 7.55
C TYR A 44 -8.82 -13.66 7.43
N PHE A 45 -7.59 -13.87 6.98
CA PHE A 45 -7.08 -15.22 6.78
C PHE A 45 -6.81 -15.95 8.12
N LEU A 46 -6.31 -15.26 9.14
CA LEU A 46 -6.13 -15.84 10.49
C LEU A 46 -7.47 -16.24 11.11
N ALA A 47 -8.46 -15.34 11.10
CA ALA A 47 -9.78 -15.62 11.67
C ALA A 47 -10.48 -16.80 10.94
N ARG A 48 -10.37 -16.87 9.62
CA ARG A 48 -10.87 -18.03 8.84
C ARG A 48 -10.19 -19.34 9.17
N SER A 49 -8.99 -19.29 9.69
CA SER A 49 -8.27 -20.49 10.18
C SER A 49 -8.55 -20.80 11.66
N GLY A 50 -9.53 -20.13 12.28
CA GLY A 50 -9.94 -20.36 13.66
C GLY A 50 -9.05 -19.68 14.71
N VAL A 51 -8.13 -18.80 14.30
CA VAL A 51 -7.28 -18.02 15.21
C VAL A 51 -8.06 -16.86 15.80
N SER A 52 -8.01 -16.65 17.11
CA SER A 52 -8.58 -15.49 17.77
C SER A 52 -7.75 -14.23 17.46
N VAL A 53 -8.35 -13.26 16.78
CA VAL A 53 -7.67 -12.05 16.30
C VAL A 53 -8.29 -10.80 16.92
N ALA A 54 -7.43 -9.89 17.42
CA ALA A 54 -7.78 -8.51 17.75
C ALA A 54 -6.99 -7.55 16.85
N LEU A 55 -7.69 -6.79 15.98
CA LEU A 55 -7.08 -5.79 15.11
C LEU A 55 -7.34 -4.40 15.69
N PHE A 56 -6.29 -3.61 15.81
CA PHE A 56 -6.31 -2.24 16.33
C PHE A 56 -5.88 -1.24 15.25
N GLU A 57 -6.74 -0.27 14.99
CA GLU A 57 -6.49 0.84 14.08
C GLU A 57 -6.59 2.18 14.82
N LYS A 58 -5.51 2.96 14.81
CA LYS A 58 -5.44 4.25 15.52
C LYS A 58 -6.46 5.28 15.03
N GLY A 59 -6.82 5.20 13.77
CA GLY A 59 -7.78 6.08 13.11
C GLY A 59 -8.96 5.31 12.56
N ARG A 60 -9.09 5.29 11.24
CA ARG A 60 -10.17 4.62 10.50
C ARG A 60 -9.61 3.50 9.64
N ILE A 61 -10.36 2.40 9.52
CA ILE A 61 -10.02 1.33 8.58
C ILE A 61 -9.83 1.92 7.17
N ALA A 62 -8.70 1.60 6.55
CA ALA A 62 -8.27 2.13 5.26
C ALA A 62 -8.12 3.67 5.20
N GLY A 63 -7.95 4.35 6.33
CA GLY A 63 -7.90 5.82 6.41
C GLY A 63 -6.70 6.48 5.74
N GLU A 64 -5.61 5.74 5.58
CA GLU A 64 -4.36 6.23 4.97
C GLU A 64 -4.11 5.59 3.59
N GLN A 65 -2.92 5.06 3.30
CA GLN A 65 -2.51 4.56 1.98
C GLN A 65 -3.51 3.62 1.33
N SER A 66 -4.11 2.70 2.11
CA SER A 66 -5.04 1.69 1.59
C SER A 66 -6.31 2.27 0.98
N GLY A 67 -6.73 3.47 1.41
CA GLY A 67 -7.86 4.19 0.82
C GLY A 67 -7.46 5.25 -0.22
N ARG A 68 -6.16 5.55 -0.36
CA ARG A 68 -5.64 6.70 -1.13
C ARG A 68 -4.82 6.34 -2.35
N ASN A 69 -4.57 5.04 -2.58
CA ASN A 69 -3.78 4.54 -3.68
C ASN A 69 -4.53 4.60 -5.02
N TRP A 70 -3.84 4.25 -6.10
CA TRP A 70 -4.40 4.29 -7.44
C TRP A 70 -5.45 3.20 -7.72
N GLY A 71 -5.53 2.16 -6.91
CA GLY A 71 -6.46 1.04 -7.06
C GLY A 71 -6.02 -0.01 -8.09
N TRP A 72 -4.72 -0.10 -8.34
CA TRP A 72 -4.15 -1.03 -9.32
C TRP A 72 -3.92 -2.41 -8.71
N VAL A 73 -4.34 -3.43 -9.44
CA VAL A 73 -4.13 -4.84 -9.12
C VAL A 73 -3.41 -5.44 -10.32
N ARG A 74 -2.08 -5.29 -10.35
CA ARG A 74 -1.26 -5.60 -11.53
C ARG A 74 -0.09 -6.52 -11.21
N GLN A 75 0.18 -7.44 -12.13
CA GLN A 75 1.38 -8.29 -12.19
C GLN A 75 2.47 -7.61 -13.03
N GLN A 76 2.07 -6.89 -14.07
CA GLN A 76 2.96 -6.24 -15.03
C GLN A 76 4.03 -5.39 -14.35
N CYS A 77 5.28 -5.52 -14.77
CA CYS A 77 6.44 -4.80 -14.27
C CYS A 77 6.66 -4.94 -12.76
N ARG A 78 6.37 -6.12 -12.18
CA ARG A 78 6.78 -6.46 -10.82
C ARG A 78 8.17 -7.07 -10.81
N SER A 79 8.88 -6.92 -9.69
CA SER A 79 10.11 -7.65 -9.46
C SER A 79 9.86 -9.16 -9.51
N PRO A 80 10.76 -9.98 -10.08
CA PRO A 80 10.64 -11.44 -10.06
C PRO A 80 10.46 -12.01 -8.65
N VAL A 81 11.03 -11.37 -7.63
CA VAL A 81 10.87 -11.77 -6.21
C VAL A 81 9.43 -11.55 -5.72
N GLU A 82 8.78 -10.45 -6.14
CA GLU A 82 7.42 -10.08 -5.71
C GLU A 82 6.34 -10.76 -6.56
N LEU A 83 6.67 -11.12 -7.80
CA LEU A 83 5.70 -11.57 -8.79
C LEU A 83 4.90 -12.82 -8.36
N PRO A 84 5.49 -13.88 -7.77
CA PRO A 84 4.72 -15.03 -7.28
C PRO A 84 3.66 -14.64 -6.24
N LEU A 85 4.00 -13.73 -5.33
CA LEU A 85 3.06 -13.20 -4.33
C LEU A 85 1.94 -12.40 -5.00
N MET A 86 2.26 -11.59 -6.01
CA MET A 86 1.26 -10.82 -6.76
C MET A 86 0.33 -11.73 -7.57
N MET A 87 0.85 -12.78 -8.20
CA MET A 87 0.05 -13.78 -8.93
C MET A 87 -0.93 -14.50 -8.01
N GLN A 88 -0.48 -14.88 -6.79
CA GLN A 88 -1.37 -15.43 -5.77
C GLN A 88 -2.43 -14.41 -5.36
N SER A 89 -2.02 -13.15 -5.15
CA SER A 89 -2.92 -12.07 -4.77
C SER A 89 -3.98 -11.82 -5.84
N LEU A 90 -3.63 -11.81 -7.12
CA LEU A 90 -4.59 -11.62 -8.21
C LEU A 90 -5.67 -12.72 -8.24
N ARG A 91 -5.29 -13.98 -7.97
CA ARG A 91 -6.26 -15.06 -7.81
C ARG A 91 -7.23 -14.78 -6.66
N LEU A 92 -6.70 -14.36 -5.51
CA LEU A 92 -7.52 -13.98 -4.36
C LEU A 92 -8.44 -12.80 -4.68
N TRP A 93 -7.97 -11.78 -5.40
CA TRP A 93 -8.82 -10.66 -5.83
C TRP A 93 -10.04 -11.09 -6.65
N LYS A 94 -9.89 -12.11 -7.50
CA LYS A 94 -11.00 -12.68 -8.30
C LYS A 94 -12.00 -13.44 -7.41
N GLU A 95 -11.55 -14.07 -6.35
CA GLU A 95 -12.35 -14.88 -5.43
C GLU A 95 -13.01 -14.06 -4.31
N LEU A 96 -12.36 -12.97 -3.87
CA LEU A 96 -12.80 -12.17 -2.72
C LEU A 96 -14.27 -11.72 -2.78
N PRO A 97 -14.84 -11.24 -3.90
CA PRO A 97 -16.24 -10.85 -3.92
C PRO A 97 -17.19 -11.98 -3.50
N ALA A 98 -16.95 -13.19 -3.99
CA ALA A 98 -17.75 -14.36 -3.61
C ALA A 98 -17.51 -14.80 -2.16
N GLN A 99 -16.26 -14.80 -1.73
CA GLN A 99 -15.87 -15.19 -0.36
C GLN A 99 -16.39 -14.21 0.69
N LEU A 100 -16.41 -12.92 0.36
CA LEU A 100 -16.90 -11.88 1.25
C LEU A 100 -18.41 -11.64 1.13
N GLY A 101 -19.10 -12.16 0.10
CA GLY A 101 -20.49 -11.81 -0.20
C GLY A 101 -20.67 -10.31 -0.46
N GLU A 102 -19.63 -9.62 -0.93
CA GLU A 102 -19.61 -8.16 -1.06
C GLU A 102 -18.70 -7.74 -2.24
N ASP A 103 -19.16 -6.78 -3.05
CA ASP A 103 -18.37 -6.26 -4.17
C ASP A 103 -17.23 -5.36 -3.66
N VAL A 104 -16.00 -5.79 -3.86
CA VAL A 104 -14.77 -5.04 -3.54
C VAL A 104 -14.38 -4.05 -4.65
N GLY A 105 -15.20 -3.94 -5.70
CA GLY A 105 -14.92 -3.11 -6.87
C GLY A 105 -13.83 -3.68 -7.79
N PHE A 106 -13.45 -4.96 -7.62
CA PHE A 106 -12.49 -5.61 -8.51
C PHE A 106 -13.08 -5.83 -9.91
N ARG A 107 -12.33 -5.43 -10.92
CA ARG A 107 -12.64 -5.68 -12.33
C ARG A 107 -11.35 -6.01 -13.07
N GLN A 108 -11.34 -7.09 -13.82
CA GLN A 108 -10.28 -7.35 -14.80
C GLN A 108 -10.48 -6.41 -15.98
N GLY A 109 -9.47 -5.62 -16.31
CA GLY A 109 -9.55 -4.62 -17.38
C GLY A 109 -8.19 -4.39 -18.04
N GLY A 110 -7.18 -5.12 -17.62
CA GLY A 110 -5.82 -5.05 -18.10
C GLY A 110 -5.01 -3.85 -17.62
N THR A 111 -3.70 -3.95 -17.78
CA THR A 111 -2.72 -2.89 -17.53
C THR A 111 -1.96 -2.59 -18.81
N LEU A 112 -1.84 -1.31 -19.14
CA LEU A 112 -1.07 -0.79 -20.27
C LEU A 112 0.11 0.04 -19.73
N TYR A 113 1.33 -0.25 -20.18
CA TYR A 113 2.46 0.67 -20.09
C TYR A 113 2.72 1.24 -21.47
N LEU A 114 2.41 2.53 -21.61
CA LEU A 114 2.41 3.23 -22.91
C LEU A 114 3.81 3.74 -23.23
N ALA A 115 4.22 3.61 -24.48
CA ALA A 115 5.47 4.14 -25.01
C ALA A 115 5.20 5.23 -26.04
N GLU A 116 5.90 6.37 -25.92
CA GLU A 116 5.78 7.49 -26.86
C GLU A 116 6.59 7.26 -28.14
N ASN A 117 7.62 6.41 -28.07
CA ASN A 117 8.52 6.11 -29.19
C ASN A 117 9.01 4.66 -29.15
N ALA A 118 9.70 4.23 -30.23
CA ALA A 118 10.18 2.86 -30.36
C ALA A 118 11.20 2.48 -29.27
N LYS A 119 12.08 3.40 -28.88
CA LYS A 119 13.09 3.13 -27.83
C LYS A 119 12.43 2.81 -26.47
N GLU A 120 11.39 3.54 -26.12
CA GLU A 120 10.63 3.26 -24.89
C GLU A 120 9.89 1.93 -25.00
N LEU A 121 9.34 1.62 -26.18
CA LEU A 121 8.64 0.36 -26.40
C LEU A 121 9.58 -0.84 -26.29
N ASP A 122 10.80 -0.72 -26.83
CA ASP A 122 11.85 -1.74 -26.71
C ASP A 122 12.25 -1.95 -25.24
N ALA A 123 12.43 -0.86 -24.48
CA ALA A 123 12.75 -0.93 -23.04
C ALA A 123 11.63 -1.60 -22.25
N LEU A 124 10.34 -1.34 -22.54
CA LEU A 124 9.22 -2.05 -21.94
C LEU A 124 9.22 -3.54 -22.32
N GLY A 125 9.68 -3.86 -23.53
CA GLY A 125 9.81 -5.22 -24.04
C GLY A 125 10.81 -6.09 -23.27
N GLU A 126 11.81 -5.50 -22.62
CA GLU A 126 12.79 -6.24 -21.82
C GLU A 126 12.13 -7.06 -20.69
N TRP A 127 11.00 -6.60 -20.16
CA TRP A 127 10.25 -7.32 -19.13
C TRP A 127 9.50 -8.55 -19.65
N LEU A 128 9.38 -8.75 -20.97
CA LEU A 128 8.70 -9.92 -21.54
C LEU A 128 9.35 -11.24 -21.16
N SER A 129 10.66 -11.29 -20.94
CA SER A 129 11.36 -12.49 -20.48
C SER A 129 10.82 -12.93 -19.12
N VAL A 130 10.67 -11.99 -18.18
CA VAL A 130 10.10 -12.25 -16.87
C VAL A 130 8.63 -12.70 -16.98
N ALA A 131 7.86 -12.06 -17.85
CA ALA A 131 6.47 -12.42 -18.08
C ALA A 131 6.34 -13.87 -18.64
N GLN A 132 7.22 -14.26 -19.56
CA GLN A 132 7.24 -15.61 -20.14
C GLN A 132 7.63 -16.67 -19.12
N GLU A 133 8.65 -16.44 -18.28
CA GLU A 133 9.06 -17.35 -17.20
C GLU A 133 7.91 -17.65 -16.25
N HIS A 134 7.01 -16.70 -16.03
CA HIS A 134 5.85 -16.82 -15.16
C HIS A 134 4.53 -17.11 -15.90
N ALA A 135 4.59 -17.42 -17.19
CA ALA A 135 3.43 -17.73 -18.05
C ALA A 135 2.33 -16.64 -17.99
N LEU A 136 2.72 -15.36 -17.95
CA LEU A 136 1.78 -14.25 -18.01
C LEU A 136 1.34 -13.97 -19.45
N ASP A 137 0.13 -13.46 -19.62
CA ASP A 137 -0.46 -13.06 -20.90
C ASP A 137 0.04 -11.69 -21.39
N THR A 138 1.23 -11.31 -20.98
CA THR A 138 1.83 -10.02 -21.32
C THR A 138 2.38 -10.03 -22.76
N ARG A 139 2.10 -8.96 -23.50
CA ARG A 139 2.59 -8.79 -24.86
C ARG A 139 2.71 -7.32 -25.25
N ILE A 140 3.46 -7.05 -26.29
CA ILE A 140 3.48 -5.72 -26.94
C ILE A 140 2.28 -5.61 -27.87
N ILE A 141 1.57 -4.48 -27.78
CA ILE A 141 0.48 -4.11 -28.68
C ILE A 141 0.71 -2.72 -29.26
N ALA A 142 0.26 -2.50 -30.50
CA ALA A 142 0.40 -1.22 -31.20
C ALA A 142 -0.73 -0.98 -32.21
N GLY A 143 -0.76 0.19 -32.80
CA GLY A 143 -1.66 0.54 -33.89
C GLY A 143 -3.14 0.30 -33.61
N ARG A 144 -3.82 -0.51 -34.40
CA ARG A 144 -5.26 -0.79 -34.27
C ARG A 144 -5.58 -1.56 -32.98
N GLU A 145 -4.73 -2.49 -32.58
CA GLU A 145 -4.95 -3.28 -31.37
C GLU A 145 -4.90 -2.39 -30.11
N LEU A 146 -3.90 -1.51 -30.02
CA LEU A 146 -3.81 -0.54 -28.91
C LEU A 146 -5.04 0.37 -28.86
N LYS A 147 -5.50 0.88 -30.00
CA LYS A 147 -6.72 1.71 -30.09
C LYS A 147 -7.98 0.96 -29.64
N GLY A 148 -8.04 -0.35 -29.85
CA GLY A 148 -9.13 -1.19 -29.38
C GLY A 148 -9.19 -1.37 -27.87
N VAL A 149 -8.05 -1.24 -27.19
CA VAL A 149 -7.95 -1.37 -25.72
C VAL A 149 -7.90 -0.01 -25.02
N PHE A 150 -7.31 0.99 -25.69
CA PHE A 150 -7.20 2.36 -25.18
C PHE A 150 -7.59 3.36 -26.28
N ALA A 151 -8.79 3.89 -26.17
CA ALA A 151 -9.42 4.75 -27.18
C ALA A 151 -8.98 6.23 -27.10
N ALA A 152 -7.84 6.53 -26.47
CA ALA A 152 -7.30 7.88 -26.45
C ALA A 152 -6.63 8.22 -27.79
N SER A 153 -6.77 9.46 -28.23
CA SER A 153 -6.22 9.96 -29.50
C SER A 153 -4.75 10.34 -29.44
N GLY A 154 -4.12 10.24 -28.27
CA GLY A 154 -2.67 10.47 -28.08
C GLY A 154 -1.82 9.60 -29.01
N ARG A 155 -0.65 10.14 -29.40
CA ARG A 155 0.27 9.45 -30.31
C ARG A 155 1.20 8.53 -29.54
N TRP A 156 0.82 7.27 -29.42
CA TRP A 156 1.60 6.21 -28.78
C TRP A 156 2.24 5.31 -29.82
N ALA A 157 3.52 4.98 -29.65
CA ALA A 157 4.21 3.99 -30.50
C ALA A 157 3.67 2.59 -30.24
N GLY A 158 3.31 2.30 -29.00
CA GLY A 158 2.77 1.02 -28.58
C GLY A 158 2.60 0.97 -27.06
N ALA A 159 2.35 -0.22 -26.56
CA ALA A 159 2.25 -0.49 -25.13
C ALA A 159 2.66 -1.92 -24.79
N LEU A 160 3.23 -2.11 -23.61
CA LEU A 160 3.24 -3.41 -22.95
C LEU A 160 1.87 -3.62 -22.30
N TYR A 161 1.20 -4.73 -22.61
CA TYR A 161 -0.16 -5.02 -22.17
C TYR A 161 -0.29 -6.37 -21.49
N THR A 162 -0.88 -6.38 -20.29
CA THR A 162 -1.23 -7.60 -19.56
C THR A 162 -2.75 -7.62 -19.33
N ALA A 163 -3.46 -8.44 -20.09
CA ALA A 163 -4.92 -8.46 -20.09
C ALA A 163 -5.52 -9.04 -18.80
N SER A 164 -4.81 -9.96 -18.14
CA SER A 164 -5.26 -10.60 -16.90
C SER A 164 -5.20 -9.69 -15.68
N ASP A 165 -4.49 -8.56 -15.73
CA ASP A 165 -4.43 -7.57 -14.66
C ASP A 165 -5.79 -6.91 -14.44
N GLY A 166 -5.95 -6.33 -13.24
CA GLY A 166 -7.21 -5.73 -12.85
C GLY A 166 -7.04 -4.46 -12.02
N ARG A 167 -8.17 -3.93 -11.64
CA ARG A 167 -8.30 -2.77 -10.76
C ARG A 167 -9.35 -3.03 -9.69
N ALA A 168 -9.27 -2.31 -8.58
CA ALA A 168 -10.32 -2.35 -7.54
C ALA A 168 -10.54 -0.94 -6.95
N GLU A 169 -11.59 -0.77 -6.15
CA GLU A 169 -11.88 0.49 -5.49
C GLU A 169 -11.23 0.51 -4.08
N PRO A 170 -10.18 1.32 -3.84
CA PRO A 170 -9.31 1.20 -2.67
C PRO A 170 -10.04 1.21 -1.33
N SER A 171 -10.78 2.27 -1.04
CA SER A 171 -11.48 2.41 0.25
C SER A 171 -12.55 1.35 0.45
N ARG A 172 -13.24 0.94 -0.65
CA ARG A 172 -14.28 -0.07 -0.63
C ARG A 172 -13.69 -1.45 -0.34
N ALA A 173 -12.64 -1.82 -1.06
CA ALA A 173 -12.02 -3.14 -0.95
C ALA A 173 -11.42 -3.40 0.44
N ALA A 174 -10.62 -2.48 0.96
CA ALA A 174 -10.00 -2.68 2.26
C ALA A 174 -11.02 -2.77 3.40
N ARG A 175 -12.10 -1.99 3.35
CA ARG A 175 -13.21 -2.07 4.33
C ARG A 175 -14.00 -3.36 4.19
N ALA A 176 -14.28 -3.80 2.95
CA ALA A 176 -14.97 -5.08 2.72
C ALA A 176 -14.18 -6.27 3.29
N ILE A 177 -12.85 -6.26 3.13
CA ILE A 177 -11.96 -7.28 3.73
C ILE A 177 -12.03 -7.22 5.27
N ALA A 178 -12.01 -6.02 5.86
CA ALA A 178 -12.14 -5.85 7.31
C ALA A 178 -13.51 -6.40 7.81
N ARG A 179 -14.61 -6.07 7.12
CA ARG A 179 -15.92 -6.67 7.44
C ARG A 179 -15.93 -8.18 7.31
N GLY A 180 -15.25 -8.71 6.26
CA GLY A 180 -15.07 -10.14 6.10
C GLY A 180 -14.30 -10.77 7.25
N ALA A 181 -13.25 -10.11 7.75
CA ALA A 181 -12.51 -10.55 8.93
C ALA A 181 -13.39 -10.55 10.18
N ALA A 182 -14.21 -9.51 10.38
CA ALA A 182 -15.15 -9.44 11.50
C ALA A 182 -16.20 -10.56 11.44
N ARG A 183 -16.77 -10.83 10.26
CA ARG A 183 -17.70 -11.97 10.07
C ARG A 183 -17.04 -13.33 10.30
N ALA A 184 -15.73 -13.45 10.06
CA ALA A 184 -14.95 -14.64 10.36
C ALA A 184 -14.54 -14.76 11.85
N GLY A 185 -14.90 -13.80 12.69
CA GLY A 185 -14.66 -13.81 14.13
C GLY A 185 -13.52 -12.90 14.61
N ALA A 186 -12.85 -12.16 13.73
CA ALA A 186 -11.88 -11.15 14.18
C ALA A 186 -12.58 -9.99 14.90
N ARG A 187 -12.02 -9.53 16.01
CA ARG A 187 -12.47 -8.33 16.72
C ARG A 187 -11.69 -7.13 16.19
N ILE A 188 -12.39 -6.12 15.67
CA ILE A 188 -11.79 -4.96 15.05
C ILE A 188 -12.12 -3.70 15.87
N PHE A 189 -11.08 -2.93 16.19
CA PHE A 189 -11.14 -1.74 17.04
C PHE A 189 -10.55 -0.55 16.27
N GLY A 190 -11.40 0.24 15.63
CA GLY A 190 -11.06 1.54 15.07
C GLY A 190 -10.95 2.60 16.16
N VAL A 191 -10.30 3.71 15.85
CA VAL A 191 -10.02 4.80 16.81
C VAL A 191 -9.36 4.26 18.10
N THR A 192 -8.51 3.24 17.95
CA THR A 192 -7.84 2.56 19.05
C THR A 192 -6.35 2.41 18.74
N ALA A 193 -5.54 3.31 19.27
CA ALA A 193 -4.09 3.27 19.09
C ALA A 193 -3.44 2.23 20.02
N VAL A 194 -2.54 1.43 19.48
CA VAL A 194 -1.61 0.62 20.28
C VAL A 194 -0.43 1.50 20.66
N ARG A 195 -0.24 1.72 21.95
CA ARG A 195 0.87 2.51 22.50
C ARG A 195 2.18 1.74 22.53
N GLY A 196 2.11 0.40 22.66
CA GLY A 196 3.28 -0.47 22.69
C GLY A 196 2.91 -1.91 22.98
N ILE A 197 3.94 -2.69 23.28
CA ILE A 197 3.83 -4.12 23.61
C ILE A 197 4.45 -4.40 24.98
N GLU A 198 4.03 -5.50 25.59
CA GLU A 198 4.70 -6.11 26.73
C GLU A 198 5.33 -7.42 26.30
N THR A 199 6.43 -7.78 26.94
CA THR A 199 7.14 -9.03 26.71
C THR A 199 7.36 -9.78 28.02
N ALA A 200 7.35 -11.11 27.94
CA ALA A 200 7.73 -12.00 29.03
C ALA A 200 8.73 -13.02 28.47
N ALA A 201 9.86 -13.21 29.14
CA ALA A 201 10.95 -14.10 28.68
C ALA A 201 11.37 -13.85 27.22
N GLY A 202 11.43 -12.59 26.78
CA GLY A 202 11.85 -12.20 25.42
C GLY A 202 10.79 -12.44 24.31
N ARG A 203 9.57 -12.82 24.66
CA ARG A 203 8.45 -13.07 23.75
C ARG A 203 7.28 -12.14 24.03
N ILE A 204 6.43 -11.93 23.04
CA ILE A 204 5.19 -11.16 23.19
C ILE A 204 4.34 -11.75 24.32
N SER A 205 3.77 -10.88 25.16
CA SER A 205 2.79 -11.23 26.20
C SER A 205 1.52 -10.39 26.18
N ALA A 206 1.58 -9.16 25.68
CA ALA A 206 0.41 -8.28 25.52
C ALA A 206 0.67 -7.14 24.55
N VAL A 207 -0.41 -6.51 24.09
CA VAL A 207 -0.42 -5.14 23.55
C VAL A 207 -1.04 -4.20 24.57
N VAL A 208 -0.53 -2.97 24.64
CA VAL A 208 -1.09 -1.89 25.44
C VAL A 208 -1.69 -0.86 24.52
N THR A 209 -3.00 -0.72 24.57
CA THR A 209 -3.76 0.28 23.80
C THR A 209 -4.04 1.52 24.66
N GLU A 210 -4.57 2.57 24.09
CA GLU A 210 -5.05 3.74 24.82
C GLU A 210 -6.25 3.43 25.73
N HIS A 211 -6.95 2.33 25.48
CA HIS A 211 -8.16 1.91 26.21
C HIS A 211 -7.92 0.76 27.19
N GLY A 212 -6.73 0.20 27.19
CA GLY A 212 -6.39 -0.91 28.09
C GLY A 212 -5.41 -1.91 27.49
N ARG A 213 -5.14 -2.94 28.26
CA ARG A 213 -4.23 -4.03 27.97
C ARG A 213 -4.99 -5.22 27.37
N VAL A 214 -4.43 -5.85 26.34
CA VAL A 214 -4.94 -7.11 25.78
C VAL A 214 -3.81 -8.13 25.76
N ALA A 215 -3.96 -9.24 26.47
CA ALA A 215 -3.00 -10.34 26.45
C ALA A 215 -2.97 -10.98 25.05
N THR A 216 -1.77 -11.28 24.55
CA THR A 216 -1.64 -11.91 23.23
C THR A 216 -0.35 -12.72 23.15
N ARG A 217 -0.34 -13.74 22.30
CA ARG A 217 0.84 -14.59 22.09
C ARG A 217 1.67 -14.13 20.88
N ALA A 218 1.07 -13.37 19.98
CA ALA A 218 1.76 -12.87 18.78
C ALA A 218 1.25 -11.48 18.40
N VAL A 219 2.14 -10.67 17.80
CA VAL A 219 1.82 -9.34 17.27
C VAL A 219 2.27 -9.22 15.85
N VAL A 220 1.37 -8.77 14.97
CA VAL A 220 1.67 -8.35 13.59
C VAL A 220 1.62 -6.83 13.50
N CYS A 221 2.76 -6.19 13.29
CA CYS A 221 2.85 -4.76 13.05
C CYS A 221 2.70 -4.47 11.54
N ALA A 222 1.50 -4.09 11.12
CA ALA A 222 1.11 -3.69 9.76
C ALA A 222 0.73 -2.20 9.71
N ALA A 223 1.48 -1.36 10.44
CA ALA A 223 1.15 0.04 10.71
C ALA A 223 1.58 1.01 9.58
N GLY A 224 1.87 0.50 8.37
CA GLY A 224 2.20 1.31 7.19
C GLY A 224 3.31 2.33 7.46
N ALA A 225 3.09 3.60 7.15
CA ALA A 225 4.07 4.68 7.34
C ALA A 225 4.52 4.86 8.81
N TRP A 226 3.75 4.36 9.77
CA TRP A 226 4.03 4.45 11.22
C TRP A 226 4.88 3.31 11.76
N THR A 227 5.10 2.25 10.98
CA THR A 227 5.85 1.06 11.42
C THR A 227 7.26 1.41 11.89
N ARG A 228 7.97 2.29 11.17
CA ARG A 228 9.32 2.71 11.57
C ARG A 228 9.33 3.37 12.96
N LEU A 229 8.34 4.21 13.26
CA LEU A 229 8.26 4.89 14.55
C LEU A 229 7.90 3.89 15.66
N PHE A 230 6.91 3.01 15.43
CA PHE A 230 6.50 1.98 16.38
C PHE A 230 7.65 1.01 16.68
N CYS A 231 8.26 0.43 15.66
CA CYS A 231 9.40 -0.48 15.80
C CYS A 231 10.61 0.24 16.45
N GLY A 232 10.85 1.50 16.09
CA GLY A 232 11.91 2.33 16.66
C GLY A 232 11.77 2.53 18.16
N SER A 233 10.55 2.67 18.68
CA SER A 233 10.30 2.76 20.13
C SER A 233 10.70 1.49 20.89
N LEU A 234 10.67 0.35 20.21
CA LEU A 234 11.09 -0.97 20.70
C LEU A 234 12.58 -1.27 20.44
N GLY A 235 13.34 -0.33 19.87
CA GLY A 235 14.75 -0.54 19.51
C GLY A 235 14.97 -1.31 18.19
N ILE A 236 13.91 -1.63 17.47
CA ILE A 236 13.98 -2.35 16.19
C ILE A 236 14.17 -1.35 15.04
N ARG A 237 15.19 -1.59 14.22
CA ARG A 237 15.50 -0.76 13.05
C ARG A 237 14.76 -1.27 11.82
N VAL A 238 13.88 -0.42 11.27
CA VAL A 238 13.17 -0.67 10.01
C VAL A 238 13.60 0.42 9.02
N PRO A 239 14.34 0.09 7.94
CA PRO A 239 14.78 1.06 6.95
C PRO A 239 13.61 1.40 6.01
N GLN A 240 12.87 2.42 6.39
CA GLN A 240 11.66 2.88 5.72
C GLN A 240 11.68 4.39 5.66
N LEU A 241 11.43 4.97 4.47
CA LEU A 241 11.33 6.41 4.25
C LEU A 241 9.98 6.79 3.64
N PRO A 242 9.42 7.95 4.05
CA PRO A 242 8.16 8.43 3.51
C PRO A 242 8.35 9.07 2.13
N VAL A 243 7.44 8.78 1.20
CA VAL A 243 7.36 9.39 -0.12
C VAL A 243 5.93 9.86 -0.34
N LEU A 244 5.74 11.14 -0.65
CA LEU A 244 4.45 11.72 -0.95
C LEU A 244 4.06 11.46 -2.40
N GLY A 245 2.96 10.76 -2.62
CA GLY A 245 2.26 10.66 -3.89
C GLY A 245 1.09 11.63 -3.96
N THR A 246 0.86 12.24 -5.13
CA THR A 246 -0.28 13.12 -5.40
C THR A 246 -1.24 12.46 -6.37
N VAL A 247 -2.52 12.45 -6.04
CA VAL A 247 -3.57 11.79 -6.80
C VAL A 247 -4.75 12.74 -6.98
N ALA A 248 -5.44 12.63 -8.12
CA ALA A 248 -6.71 13.31 -8.35
C ALA A 248 -7.75 12.31 -8.89
N ARG A 249 -9.04 12.66 -8.75
CA ARG A 249 -10.11 12.00 -9.49
C ARG A 249 -10.89 12.99 -10.32
N THR A 250 -11.35 12.51 -11.48
CA THR A 250 -12.18 13.31 -12.38
C THR A 250 -13.66 13.14 -12.06
N ALA A 251 -14.48 14.05 -12.60
CA ALA A 251 -15.89 13.81 -12.85
C ALA A 251 -16.07 12.59 -13.80
N PRO A 252 -17.30 12.03 -13.92
CA PRO A 252 -17.60 11.04 -14.94
C PRO A 252 -17.18 11.51 -16.34
N ALA A 253 -16.64 10.62 -17.15
CA ALA A 253 -16.00 10.94 -18.43
C ALA A 253 -16.18 9.81 -19.43
N PRO A 254 -15.91 10.03 -20.72
CA PRO A 254 -15.96 8.99 -21.74
C PRO A 254 -15.11 7.76 -21.34
N GLN A 255 -15.57 6.58 -21.71
CA GLN A 255 -14.83 5.35 -21.45
C GLN A 255 -13.72 5.17 -22.47
N LEU A 256 -12.48 5.34 -22.04
CA LEU A 256 -11.30 5.20 -22.90
C LEU A 256 -10.63 3.83 -22.75
N LEU A 257 -10.80 3.18 -21.57
CA LEU A 257 -10.30 1.84 -21.26
C LEU A 257 -11.11 1.25 -20.13
N ASP A 258 -11.00 -0.05 -19.92
CA ASP A 258 -11.63 -0.76 -18.81
C ASP A 258 -10.75 -0.85 -17.55
N GLY A 259 -9.45 -0.89 -17.74
CA GLY A 259 -8.45 -1.06 -16.70
C GLY A 259 -7.71 0.21 -16.34
N GLN A 260 -6.42 0.17 -16.61
CA GLN A 260 -5.47 1.22 -16.25
C GLN A 260 -4.36 1.36 -17.29
N ALA A 261 -3.83 2.59 -17.41
CA ALA A 261 -2.72 2.89 -18.29
C ALA A 261 -1.70 3.77 -17.56
N TRP A 262 -0.43 3.54 -17.83
CA TRP A 262 0.70 4.28 -17.28
C TRP A 262 1.61 4.78 -18.40
N SER A 263 2.09 5.98 -18.24
CA SER A 263 3.28 6.53 -18.90
C SER A 263 4.06 7.37 -17.88
N PRO A 264 5.30 7.77 -18.16
CA PRO A 264 6.05 8.67 -17.28
C PRO A 264 5.30 9.97 -16.95
N ALA A 265 4.52 10.48 -17.88
CA ALA A 265 3.79 11.75 -17.73
C ALA A 265 2.46 11.60 -17.00
N VAL A 266 1.72 10.52 -17.21
CA VAL A 266 0.38 10.33 -16.64
C VAL A 266 0.05 8.87 -16.43
N ALA A 267 -0.56 8.58 -15.30
CA ALA A 267 -1.17 7.29 -14.99
C ALA A 267 -2.68 7.49 -14.77
N ILE A 268 -3.48 6.64 -15.39
CA ILE A 268 -4.95 6.69 -15.30
C ILE A 268 -5.52 5.32 -14.94
N ARG A 269 -6.61 5.30 -14.19
CA ARG A 269 -7.41 4.11 -13.90
C ARG A 269 -8.90 4.43 -14.00
N ARG A 270 -9.64 3.60 -14.73
CA ARG A 270 -11.10 3.70 -14.77
C ARG A 270 -11.70 3.42 -13.39
N ARG A 271 -12.63 4.24 -12.93
CA ARG A 271 -13.34 4.14 -11.65
C ARG A 271 -14.73 3.56 -11.84
N ALA A 272 -15.28 2.99 -10.76
CA ALA A 272 -16.64 2.48 -10.77
C ALA A 272 -17.71 3.59 -10.92
N ASP A 273 -17.40 4.83 -10.53
CA ASP A 273 -18.26 6.00 -10.66
C ASP A 273 -18.27 6.61 -12.08
N GLY A 274 -17.56 6.00 -13.02
CA GLY A 274 -17.45 6.48 -14.39
C GLY A 274 -16.41 7.57 -14.62
N GLY A 275 -15.69 8.02 -13.59
CA GLY A 275 -14.53 8.90 -13.71
C GLY A 275 -13.21 8.15 -13.83
N TYR A 276 -12.12 8.88 -13.63
CA TYR A 276 -10.76 8.33 -13.60
C TYR A 276 -10.03 8.75 -12.32
N THR A 277 -9.21 7.83 -11.78
CA THR A 277 -8.12 8.19 -10.90
C THR A 277 -6.94 8.59 -11.76
N ILE A 278 -6.36 9.75 -11.49
CA ILE A 278 -5.23 10.34 -12.22
C ILE A 278 -4.05 10.50 -11.27
N ALA A 279 -2.86 10.14 -11.73
CA ALA A 279 -1.60 10.41 -11.05
C ALA A 279 -0.53 10.79 -12.08
N HIS A 280 0.59 11.34 -11.62
CA HIS A 280 1.77 11.50 -12.44
C HIS A 280 2.62 10.22 -12.36
N GLY A 281 3.08 9.71 -13.50
CA GLY A 281 3.81 8.44 -13.53
C GLY A 281 5.15 8.46 -12.80
N HIS A 282 5.87 9.61 -12.87
CA HIS A 282 7.23 9.76 -12.34
C HIS A 282 7.39 10.97 -11.41
N SER A 283 6.36 11.43 -10.69
CA SER A 283 6.53 12.58 -9.79
C SER A 283 6.17 12.23 -8.36
N SER A 284 7.19 11.98 -7.57
CA SER A 284 7.11 11.71 -6.12
C SER A 284 7.96 12.71 -5.34
N LEU A 285 7.57 13.00 -4.09
CA LEU A 285 8.29 13.92 -3.22
C LEU A 285 8.74 13.20 -1.95
N HIS A 286 10.05 13.23 -1.68
CA HIS A 286 10.57 12.83 -0.38
C HIS A 286 10.93 14.05 0.44
N SER A 287 10.21 14.28 1.55
CA SER A 287 10.62 15.22 2.57
C SER A 287 11.77 14.62 3.38
N ILE A 288 12.94 15.27 3.34
CA ILE A 288 14.11 14.85 4.10
C ILE A 288 13.77 14.93 5.60
N ILE A 289 14.01 13.85 6.32
CA ILE A 289 13.79 13.72 7.76
C ILE A 289 15.07 13.12 8.40
N PRO A 290 15.25 13.14 9.71
CA PRO A 290 16.44 12.55 10.36
C PRO A 290 16.74 11.09 9.95
N ALA A 291 15.69 10.30 9.67
CA ALA A 291 15.84 8.93 9.18
C ALA A 291 16.45 8.86 7.77
N SER A 292 16.30 9.88 6.94
CA SER A 292 16.91 9.93 5.59
C SER A 292 18.44 9.86 5.68
N PHE A 293 19.05 10.55 6.64
CA PHE A 293 20.49 10.47 6.88
C PHE A 293 20.90 9.12 7.47
N ARG A 294 20.10 8.59 8.41
CA ARG A 294 20.39 7.27 9.04
C ARG A 294 20.43 6.13 8.03
N TYR A 295 19.57 6.16 7.03
CA TYR A 295 19.42 5.11 6.04
C TYR A 295 19.97 5.48 4.66
N ALA A 296 20.66 6.63 4.51
CA ALA A 296 21.15 7.13 3.23
C ALA A 296 21.92 6.08 2.41
N ALA A 297 22.86 5.38 3.03
CA ALA A 297 23.66 4.35 2.36
C ALA A 297 22.80 3.19 1.83
N LYS A 298 21.71 2.83 2.52
CA LYS A 298 20.80 1.75 2.10
C LYS A 298 19.90 2.16 0.94
N PHE A 299 19.49 3.43 0.90
CA PHE A 299 18.64 3.97 -0.16
C PHE A 299 19.42 4.49 -1.38
N LEU A 300 20.75 4.51 -1.32
CA LEU A 300 21.56 5.00 -2.42
C LEU A 300 21.35 4.26 -3.75
N PRO A 301 21.21 2.91 -3.78
CA PRO A 301 20.87 2.20 -5.02
C PRO A 301 19.52 2.68 -5.61
N ALA A 302 18.44 2.67 -4.82
CA ALA A 302 17.12 3.11 -5.27
C ALA A 302 17.12 4.59 -5.72
N PHE A 303 17.87 5.46 -5.04
CA PHE A 303 18.00 6.85 -5.42
C PHE A 303 18.72 7.02 -6.77
N ARG A 304 19.75 6.21 -7.04
CA ARG A 304 20.47 6.27 -8.33
C ARG A 304 19.59 5.85 -9.51
N GLU A 305 18.70 4.88 -9.32
CA GLU A 305 17.80 4.42 -10.36
C GLU A 305 16.58 5.34 -10.55
N GLY A 306 16.08 5.91 -9.45
CA GLY A 306 14.83 6.70 -9.45
C GLY A 306 15.01 8.22 -9.31
N HIS A 307 16.24 8.77 -9.40
CA HIS A 307 16.49 10.19 -9.10
C HIS A 307 15.70 11.16 -9.98
N ASP A 308 15.41 10.82 -11.22
CA ASP A 308 14.63 11.65 -12.15
C ASP A 308 13.14 11.77 -11.76
N SER A 309 12.62 10.77 -11.04
CA SER A 309 11.24 10.70 -10.59
C SER A 309 11.03 11.21 -9.16
N LEU A 310 12.11 11.35 -8.37
CA LEU A 310 12.06 11.68 -6.96
C LEU A 310 12.59 13.09 -6.68
N ARG A 311 11.71 13.96 -6.21
CA ARG A 311 12.12 15.28 -5.71
C ARG A 311 12.41 15.22 -4.22
N LEU A 312 13.45 15.92 -3.80
CA LEU A 312 13.82 16.09 -2.40
C LEU A 312 13.39 17.48 -1.93
N SER A 313 12.86 17.56 -0.72
CA SER A 313 12.59 18.83 -0.05
C SER A 313 13.02 18.80 1.41
N ILE A 314 13.35 19.97 1.95
CA ILE A 314 13.58 20.17 3.38
C ILE A 314 12.55 21.19 3.84
N GLY A 315 11.79 20.85 4.86
CA GLY A 315 10.71 21.71 5.33
C GLY A 315 10.22 21.34 6.74
N GLY A 316 8.96 21.69 7.03
CA GLY A 316 8.34 21.43 8.33
C GLY A 316 8.38 19.99 8.78
N ASP A 317 8.33 19.03 7.85
CA ASP A 317 8.38 17.60 8.13
C ASP A 317 9.67 17.18 8.85
N PHE A 318 10.80 17.84 8.55
CA PHE A 318 12.07 17.61 9.24
C PHE A 318 11.96 17.94 10.72
N PHE A 319 11.45 19.14 11.03
CA PHE A 319 11.31 19.60 12.41
C PHE A 319 10.23 18.83 13.16
N HIS A 320 9.13 18.48 12.48
CA HIS A 320 8.09 17.64 13.05
C HIS A 320 8.63 16.25 13.42
N ALA A 321 9.38 15.62 12.51
CA ALA A 321 10.01 14.32 12.77
C ALA A 321 11.07 14.38 13.89
N LEU A 322 11.79 15.50 14.01
CA LEU A 322 12.76 15.74 15.08
C LEU A 322 12.07 15.93 16.43
N ALA A 323 10.94 16.65 16.46
CA ALA A 323 10.15 16.90 17.67
C ALA A 323 9.31 15.69 18.11
N THR A 324 9.05 14.73 17.20
CA THR A 324 8.28 13.53 17.53
C THR A 324 9.08 12.63 18.47
N PRO A 325 8.57 12.29 19.68
CA PRO A 325 9.28 11.43 20.62
C PRO A 325 9.57 10.06 19.99
N SER A 326 10.79 9.58 20.13
CA SER A 326 11.16 8.23 19.68
C SER A 326 10.77 7.14 20.67
N ARG A 327 10.44 7.51 21.93
CA ARG A 327 9.96 6.65 23.01
C ARG A 327 8.95 7.43 23.87
N TRP A 328 7.97 6.73 24.44
CA TRP A 328 6.94 7.28 25.32
C TRP A 328 6.52 6.24 26.37
N PRO A 329 6.03 6.69 27.55
CA PRO A 329 5.40 5.82 28.53
C PRO A 329 4.08 5.24 28.00
N LEU A 330 3.79 3.97 28.29
CA LEU A 330 2.58 3.28 27.78
C LEU A 330 1.28 3.76 28.46
N ASP A 331 1.39 4.44 29.57
CA ASP A 331 0.27 5.06 30.33
C ASP A 331 -0.09 6.48 29.86
N ARG A 332 0.64 7.03 28.86
CA ARG A 332 0.44 8.37 28.34
C ARG A 332 0.11 8.38 26.86
N VAL A 333 -0.47 9.50 26.42
CA VAL A 333 -0.80 9.76 25.01
C VAL A 333 0.43 9.62 24.12
N SER A 334 0.34 8.72 23.15
CA SER A 334 1.38 8.42 22.17
C SER A 334 1.30 9.33 20.94
N PRO A 335 2.32 9.36 20.06
CA PRO A 335 2.23 10.03 18.77
C PRO A 335 1.07 9.53 17.89
N PHE A 336 0.68 8.27 18.05
CA PHE A 336 -0.38 7.64 17.26
C PHE A 336 -1.78 8.15 17.60
N GLU A 337 -2.01 8.59 18.81
CA GLU A 337 -3.26 9.22 19.24
C GLU A 337 -3.33 10.69 18.84
N ARG A 338 -2.17 11.38 18.80
CA ARG A 338 -2.09 12.79 18.38
C ARG A 338 -2.40 12.96 16.88
N GLU A 339 -2.02 11.98 16.07
CA GLU A 339 -2.29 11.98 14.64
C GLU A 339 -2.96 10.67 14.22
N ARG A 340 -4.29 10.69 14.27
CA ARG A 340 -5.13 9.51 13.99
C ARG A 340 -5.12 9.09 12.52
N VAL A 341 -5.02 10.05 11.62
CA VAL A 341 -4.99 9.81 10.17
C VAL A 341 -4.03 10.80 9.53
N LEU A 342 -2.95 10.29 8.98
CA LEU A 342 -2.00 11.08 8.22
C LEU A 342 -2.66 11.56 6.91
N ASN A 343 -2.84 12.87 6.78
CA ASN A 343 -3.56 13.48 5.66
C ASN A 343 -2.72 14.57 4.97
N PRO A 344 -1.64 14.19 4.26
CA PRO A 344 -0.79 15.16 3.59
C PRO A 344 -1.54 15.85 2.46
N ARG A 345 -1.22 17.12 2.23
CA ARG A 345 -1.79 17.88 1.11
C ARG A 345 -1.18 17.40 -0.22
N PRO A 346 -1.97 17.37 -1.31
CA PRO A 346 -1.43 17.10 -2.64
C PRO A 346 -0.52 18.24 -3.09
N GLU A 347 0.49 17.92 -3.90
CA GLU A 347 1.36 18.92 -4.50
C GLU A 347 0.66 19.63 -5.68
N VAL A 348 0.45 20.94 -5.56
CA VAL A 348 -0.19 21.75 -6.62
C VAL A 348 0.60 21.70 -7.94
N ARG A 349 1.93 21.63 -7.86
CA ARG A 349 2.79 21.49 -9.04
C ARG A 349 2.49 20.19 -9.79
N VAL A 350 2.37 19.08 -9.08
CA VAL A 350 2.08 17.77 -9.66
C VAL A 350 0.68 17.75 -10.28
N LEU A 351 -0.30 18.38 -9.64
CA LEU A 351 -1.65 18.51 -10.21
C LEU A 351 -1.65 19.28 -11.54
N ARG A 352 -0.84 20.34 -11.65
CA ARG A 352 -0.66 21.09 -12.91
C ARG A 352 0.03 20.22 -13.97
N GLN A 353 1.08 19.50 -13.61
CA GLN A 353 1.76 18.58 -14.51
C GLN A 353 0.81 17.50 -15.05
N MET A 354 -0.03 16.89 -14.17
CA MET A 354 -1.06 15.95 -14.59
C MET A 354 -2.04 16.57 -15.60
N ARG A 355 -2.48 17.81 -15.38
CA ARG A 355 -3.38 18.50 -16.32
C ARG A 355 -2.72 18.70 -17.68
N THR A 356 -1.50 19.22 -17.71
CA THR A 356 -0.72 19.39 -18.95
C THR A 356 -0.51 18.05 -19.68
N ALA A 357 -0.24 16.98 -18.94
CA ALA A 357 -0.07 15.66 -19.52
C ALA A 357 -1.38 15.12 -20.13
N ILE A 358 -2.53 15.34 -19.45
CA ILE A 358 -3.84 14.99 -19.99
C ILE A 358 -4.10 15.75 -21.29
N ASP A 359 -3.92 17.07 -21.29
CA ASP A 359 -4.17 17.90 -22.46
C ASP A 359 -3.35 17.48 -23.69
N ARG A 360 -2.14 16.97 -23.45
CA ARG A 360 -1.24 16.51 -24.50
C ARG A 360 -1.54 15.06 -24.95
N TRP A 361 -1.79 14.15 -24.00
CA TRP A 361 -1.76 12.72 -24.25
C TRP A 361 -3.14 12.04 -24.22
N ILE A 362 -4.12 12.69 -23.56
CA ILE A 362 -5.49 12.16 -23.44
C ILE A 362 -6.48 13.33 -23.60
N PRO A 363 -6.48 13.97 -24.80
CA PRO A 363 -7.28 15.18 -25.03
C PRO A 363 -8.79 14.99 -24.76
N GLU A 364 -9.29 13.76 -24.83
CA GLU A 364 -10.69 13.43 -24.49
C GLU A 364 -11.04 13.75 -23.02
N LEU A 365 -10.03 13.90 -22.14
CA LEU A 365 -10.21 14.28 -20.74
C LEU A 365 -9.86 15.75 -20.45
N SER A 366 -9.44 16.56 -21.44
CA SER A 366 -9.01 17.93 -21.22
C SER A 366 -10.10 18.81 -20.59
N ALA A 367 -11.34 18.68 -21.03
CA ALA A 367 -12.47 19.40 -20.49
C ALA A 367 -13.06 18.80 -19.19
N VAL A 368 -12.59 17.63 -18.77
CA VAL A 368 -13.12 16.93 -17.59
C VAL A 368 -12.43 17.47 -16.33
N PRO A 369 -13.17 18.04 -15.37
CA PRO A 369 -12.56 18.63 -14.18
C PRO A 369 -12.03 17.57 -13.22
N PHE A 370 -10.96 17.91 -12.48
CA PHE A 370 -10.63 17.22 -11.23
C PHE A 370 -11.63 17.65 -10.17
N VAL A 371 -12.43 16.71 -9.66
CA VAL A 371 -13.44 16.97 -8.64
C VAL A 371 -12.86 16.82 -7.24
N GLU A 372 -11.73 16.13 -7.10
CA GLU A 372 -11.04 15.94 -5.84
C GLU A 372 -9.56 15.64 -6.07
N SER A 373 -8.72 16.04 -5.12
CA SER A 373 -7.30 15.67 -5.11
C SER A 373 -6.80 15.46 -3.68
N TRP A 374 -5.84 14.55 -3.50
CA TRP A 374 -5.28 14.22 -2.19
C TRP A 374 -3.83 13.81 -2.28
N GLY A 375 -3.15 13.87 -1.14
CA GLY A 375 -1.85 13.27 -0.95
C GLY A 375 -1.96 11.89 -0.28
N GLY A 376 -1.01 11.02 -0.56
CA GLY A 376 -0.82 9.74 0.11
C GLY A 376 0.64 9.58 0.52
N MET A 377 0.88 9.23 1.78
CA MET A 377 2.24 8.99 2.26
C MET A 377 2.59 7.52 2.05
N ILE A 378 3.45 7.25 1.08
CA ILE A 378 3.96 5.91 0.76
C ILE A 378 5.14 5.62 1.67
N GLU A 379 5.23 4.42 2.24
CA GLU A 379 6.41 3.92 2.92
C GLU A 379 7.29 3.13 1.94
N ALA A 380 8.44 3.69 1.59
CA ALA A 380 9.40 3.03 0.71
C ALA A 380 10.45 2.24 1.51
N SER A 381 10.75 1.02 1.07
CA SER A 381 11.91 0.23 1.49
C SER A 381 13.11 0.48 0.56
N PRO A 382 14.35 0.17 0.98
CA PRO A 382 15.54 0.45 0.18
C PRO A 382 15.62 -0.28 -1.18
N ASP A 383 15.00 -1.44 -1.28
CA ASP A 383 14.93 -2.26 -2.50
C ASP A 383 13.56 -2.25 -3.17
N VAL A 384 12.66 -1.38 -2.70
CA VAL A 384 11.28 -1.27 -3.19
C VAL A 384 10.43 -2.54 -2.99
N LEU A 385 10.98 -3.59 -2.34
CA LEU A 385 10.27 -4.83 -2.01
C LEU A 385 9.64 -4.76 -0.61
N PRO A 386 8.53 -5.46 -0.38
CA PRO A 386 7.92 -5.57 0.95
C PRO A 386 8.86 -6.13 2.01
N ILE A 387 8.60 -5.75 3.25
CA ILE A 387 9.15 -6.40 4.45
C ILE A 387 8.02 -7.22 5.07
N ILE A 388 8.13 -8.54 5.04
CA ILE A 388 7.23 -9.50 5.72
C ILE A 388 8.12 -10.46 6.46
N SER A 389 8.28 -10.26 7.78
CA SER A 389 9.36 -10.93 8.53
C SER A 389 9.01 -11.10 10.00
N PRO A 390 9.39 -12.20 10.64
CA PRO A 390 9.59 -12.20 12.08
C PRO A 390 10.71 -11.23 12.46
N VAL A 391 10.72 -10.80 13.69
CA VAL A 391 11.76 -9.92 14.26
C VAL A 391 12.54 -10.69 15.32
N ASP A 392 13.81 -10.97 15.04
CA ASP A 392 14.65 -11.85 15.89
C ASP A 392 14.79 -11.34 17.34
N ALA A 393 14.72 -10.02 17.53
CA ALA A 393 14.89 -9.41 18.84
C ALA A 393 13.72 -9.65 19.82
N ILE A 394 12.54 -9.99 19.33
CA ILE A 394 11.33 -10.20 20.13
C ILE A 394 10.56 -11.39 19.56
N GLY A 395 10.50 -12.47 20.30
CA GLY A 395 9.76 -13.67 19.89
C GLY A 395 8.28 -13.37 19.64
N ASP A 396 7.74 -13.93 18.55
CA ASP A 396 6.35 -13.76 18.11
C ASP A 396 5.93 -12.34 17.74
N PHE A 397 6.91 -11.47 17.46
CA PHE A 397 6.68 -10.16 16.88
C PHE A 397 7.02 -10.20 15.37
N TYR A 398 6.04 -9.81 14.55
CA TYR A 398 6.13 -9.83 13.10
C TYR A 398 5.93 -8.43 12.53
N VAL A 399 6.64 -8.10 11.46
CA VAL A 399 6.53 -6.82 10.76
C VAL A 399 6.08 -7.04 9.33
N ALA A 400 5.08 -6.26 8.89
CA ALA A 400 4.58 -6.23 7.51
C ALA A 400 4.47 -4.77 7.04
N THR A 401 5.48 -4.28 6.30
CA THR A 401 5.61 -2.88 5.90
C THR A 401 6.51 -2.71 4.67
N GLY A 402 6.80 -1.46 4.27
CA GLY A 402 7.71 -1.18 3.17
C GLY A 402 7.19 -1.63 1.81
N PHE A 403 5.88 -1.62 1.63
CA PHE A 403 5.25 -2.07 0.38
C PHE A 403 5.45 -1.12 -0.80
N SER A 404 6.09 0.02 -0.60
CA SER A 404 6.61 0.90 -1.65
C SER A 404 5.60 1.22 -2.77
N GLY A 405 4.32 1.52 -2.41
CA GLY A 405 3.24 1.78 -3.36
C GLY A 405 2.58 0.53 -3.96
N HIS A 406 3.12 -0.66 -3.73
CA HIS A 406 2.60 -1.94 -4.27
C HIS A 406 1.56 -2.63 -3.38
N GLY A 407 1.44 -2.22 -2.12
CA GLY A 407 0.70 -2.91 -1.07
C GLY A 407 -0.78 -3.17 -1.35
N PHE A 408 -1.44 -2.36 -2.19
CA PHE A 408 -2.85 -2.57 -2.49
C PHE A 408 -3.06 -3.85 -3.32
N GLY A 409 -2.37 -3.97 -4.46
CA GLY A 409 -2.52 -5.12 -5.34
C GLY A 409 -2.10 -6.44 -4.68
N ILE A 410 -0.99 -6.44 -3.96
CA ILE A 410 -0.48 -7.65 -3.28
C ILE A 410 -1.12 -7.90 -1.90
N GLY A 411 -1.97 -6.98 -1.42
CA GLY A 411 -2.52 -7.00 -0.06
C GLY A 411 -3.16 -8.31 0.36
N PRO A 412 -4.10 -8.88 -0.39
CA PRO A 412 -4.69 -10.18 -0.06
C PRO A 412 -3.67 -11.32 -0.02
N GLY A 413 -2.73 -11.36 -0.98
CA GLY A 413 -1.65 -12.35 -0.99
C GLY A 413 -0.71 -12.20 0.19
N ALA A 414 -0.30 -10.96 0.51
CA ALA A 414 0.53 -10.65 1.66
C ALA A 414 -0.17 -11.03 2.97
N GLY A 415 -1.48 -10.71 3.11
CA GLY A 415 -2.26 -11.10 4.28
C GLY A 415 -2.31 -12.61 4.48
N LYS A 416 -2.48 -13.39 3.41
CA LYS A 416 -2.45 -14.86 3.45
C LYS A 416 -1.06 -15.39 3.83
N LEU A 417 0.01 -14.81 3.28
CA LEU A 417 1.39 -15.16 3.61
C LEU A 417 1.70 -14.85 5.08
N ILE A 418 1.27 -13.69 5.59
CA ILE A 418 1.41 -13.31 7.00
C ILE A 418 0.66 -14.28 7.90
N ALA A 419 -0.57 -14.65 7.56
CA ALA A 419 -1.33 -15.63 8.33
C ALA A 419 -0.60 -16.97 8.39
N GLY A 420 -0.06 -17.45 7.27
CA GLY A 420 0.77 -18.65 7.23
C GLY A 420 2.06 -18.54 8.06
N MET A 421 2.73 -17.38 8.02
CA MET A 421 3.94 -17.11 8.81
C MET A 421 3.65 -17.16 10.31
N VAL A 422 2.58 -16.51 10.77
CA VAL A 422 2.17 -16.49 12.18
C VAL A 422 1.74 -17.88 12.66
N SER A 423 1.08 -18.66 11.81
CA SER A 423 0.63 -20.02 12.13
C SER A 423 1.70 -21.10 11.90
N GLY A 424 2.90 -20.72 11.44
CA GLY A 424 3.98 -21.67 11.15
C GLY A 424 3.75 -22.56 9.92
N THR A 425 2.83 -22.18 9.01
CA THR A 425 2.47 -22.96 7.81
C THR A 425 2.97 -22.34 6.50
N ALA A 426 3.58 -21.14 6.55
CA ALA A 426 4.14 -20.51 5.37
C ALA A 426 5.38 -21.25 4.88
N ASP A 427 5.52 -21.38 3.56
CA ASP A 427 6.75 -21.84 2.95
C ASP A 427 7.88 -20.84 3.24
N PRO A 428 8.99 -21.24 3.87
CA PRO A 428 10.14 -20.38 4.12
C PRO A 428 10.71 -19.74 2.84
N ALA A 429 10.64 -20.43 1.70
CA ALA A 429 11.10 -19.90 0.43
C ALA A 429 10.26 -18.69 -0.02
N ALA A 430 8.96 -18.69 0.23
CA ALA A 430 8.08 -17.56 -0.08
C ALA A 430 8.36 -16.31 0.78
N LEU A 431 8.97 -16.49 1.95
CA LEU A 431 9.34 -15.40 2.87
C LEU A 431 10.77 -14.89 2.65
N ALA A 432 11.63 -15.68 2.03
CA ALA A 432 13.08 -15.42 1.97
C ALA A 432 13.43 -14.04 1.40
N GLY A 433 12.75 -13.61 0.34
CA GLY A 433 12.95 -12.32 -0.31
C GLY A 433 12.41 -11.12 0.49
N PHE A 434 11.59 -11.36 1.52
CA PHE A 434 10.89 -10.30 2.25
C PHE A 434 11.38 -10.12 3.69
N ARG A 435 12.40 -10.88 4.12
CA ARG A 435 12.92 -10.81 5.50
C ARG A 435 13.55 -9.45 5.81
N LEU A 436 13.32 -8.94 7.01
CA LEU A 436 13.89 -7.67 7.48
C LEU A 436 15.43 -7.73 7.54
N GLY A 437 15.97 -8.88 7.91
CA GLY A 437 17.43 -9.11 8.07
C GLY A 437 18.24 -8.81 6.81
N ARG A 438 17.64 -8.92 5.59
CA ARG A 438 18.32 -8.66 4.31
C ARG A 438 18.99 -7.27 4.22
N PHE A 439 18.51 -6.33 5.01
CA PHE A 439 19.12 -4.99 5.07
C PHE A 439 20.29 -4.88 6.05
N PHE A 440 20.62 -5.93 6.81
CA PHE A 440 21.60 -5.86 7.89
C PHE A 440 22.65 -6.98 7.88
N ASP A 441 22.47 -8.01 7.06
CA ASP A 441 23.31 -9.21 6.99
C ASP A 441 24.33 -9.21 5.84
N GLY A 442 24.46 -8.08 5.13
CA GLY A 442 25.37 -7.95 3.98
C GLY A 442 24.76 -8.36 2.64
N SER A 443 23.49 -8.76 2.61
CA SER A 443 22.78 -9.03 1.35
C SER A 443 22.81 -7.79 0.43
N PRO A 444 22.98 -7.96 -0.89
CA PRO A 444 22.92 -6.85 -1.83
C PRO A 444 21.53 -6.23 -1.84
N ILE A 445 21.48 -4.90 -1.83
CA ILE A 445 20.24 -4.13 -2.01
C ILE A 445 20.10 -3.84 -3.50
N VAL A 446 19.24 -4.60 -4.16
CA VAL A 446 18.92 -4.45 -5.59
C VAL A 446 17.50 -3.90 -5.68
N PRO A 447 17.31 -2.65 -6.12
CA PRO A 447 15.98 -2.07 -6.25
C PRO A 447 15.13 -2.85 -7.25
N GLY A 448 13.87 -3.05 -6.90
CA GLY A 448 12.86 -3.47 -7.85
C GLY A 448 12.46 -2.30 -8.77
N PRO A 449 11.57 -2.55 -9.75
CA PRO A 449 11.05 -1.48 -10.60
C PRO A 449 10.49 -0.34 -9.78
N ALA A 450 10.88 0.90 -10.11
CA ALA A 450 10.47 2.11 -9.38
C ALA A 450 8.94 2.31 -9.40
N ILE A 451 8.45 3.05 -8.40
CA ILE A 451 7.04 3.46 -8.25
C ILE A 451 6.73 4.55 -9.29
#